data_b6a08d923346e0eecd948fe8e7fca37a
#
_entry.id   b6a08d923346e0eecd948fe8e7fca37a
#
_cell.length_a   1.000
_cell.length_b   1.000
_cell.length_c   1.000
_cell.angle_alpha   90.00
_cell.angle_beta   90.00
_cell.angle_gamma   90.00
#
_symmetry.space_group_name_H-M   'P 1'
#
loop_
_entity.id
_entity.type
_entity.pdbx_description
1 polymer ?
#
loop_
_entity_poly.entity_id
_entity_poly.type
_entity_poly.pdbx_seq_one_letter_code
_entity_poly.pdbx_strand_id
1 'polypeptide(L)'
;YKKVLNDHSLDVSLVHDIQTAKAELVGLTGQDMPYYGSWFNVNEAPDVFTRLSSVRKWALLSFMGRVNYTFKDRYLLTLTGRYDGSSRLAKGNKWDFFPSVALAWRMNDESFLREVDWLSNLKLRLSWGNSGNTAISEYATQGALGKYVYYFGTTEQSAMGYLPTELANNQLGWESTEEYNVGVDFGFLNNRISGSIDGYIRNTPDLLMKRNLPINTGYEFTWLNVGKTRNSGIEIALTTVP
;
A
#
# COMPACT_ATOMS: atom_id res chain seq x y z
N TYR A 1 -0.82 -20.47 18.02
CA TYR A 1 -0.26 -21.36 19.05
C TYR A 1 0.56 -20.53 20.04
N LYS A 2 0.22 -20.63 21.33
CA LYS A 2 0.94 -19.92 22.40
C LYS A 2 1.45 -20.95 23.41
N LYS A 3 2.73 -20.84 23.81
CA LYS A 3 3.35 -21.65 24.85
C LYS A 3 4.18 -20.78 25.77
N VAL A 4 3.99 -20.96 27.07
CA VAL A 4 4.78 -20.31 28.12
C VAL A 4 5.53 -21.40 28.87
N LEU A 5 6.83 -21.24 29.06
CA LEU A 5 7.72 -22.16 29.74
C LEU A 5 8.69 -21.37 30.61
N ASN A 6 8.46 -21.31 31.89
CA ASN A 6 9.23 -20.49 32.84
C ASN A 6 9.34 -19.04 32.31
N ASP A 7 10.57 -18.59 32.06
CA ASP A 7 10.91 -17.25 31.57
C ASP A 7 10.69 -17.06 30.05
N HIS A 8 10.22 -18.09 29.34
CA HIS A 8 10.07 -18.06 27.89
C HIS A 8 8.60 -18.05 27.48
N SER A 9 8.21 -17.14 26.63
CA SER A 9 6.90 -17.10 26.00
C SER A 9 7.06 -17.11 24.48
N LEU A 10 6.42 -18.05 23.82
CA LEU A 10 6.41 -18.19 22.36
C LEU A 10 4.97 -18.13 21.86
N ASP A 11 4.71 -17.24 20.90
CA ASP A 11 3.44 -17.14 20.18
C ASP A 11 3.71 -17.25 18.69
N VAL A 12 3.06 -18.19 18.02
CA VAL A 12 3.18 -18.43 16.58
C VAL A 12 1.81 -18.28 15.93
N SER A 13 1.73 -17.41 14.94
CA SER A 13 0.53 -17.15 14.15
C SER A 13 0.79 -17.43 12.68
N LEU A 14 -0.12 -18.16 12.04
CA LEU A 14 -0.17 -18.37 10.61
C LEU A 14 -1.48 -17.78 10.09
N VAL A 15 -1.41 -16.98 9.05
CA VAL A 15 -2.56 -16.30 8.46
C VAL A 15 -2.56 -16.52 6.95
N HIS A 16 -3.71 -16.82 6.42
CA HIS A 16 -3.99 -16.85 5.00
C HIS A 16 -5.11 -15.83 4.73
N ASP A 17 -4.92 -14.98 3.73
CA ASP A 17 -5.87 -13.93 3.36
C ASP A 17 -6.09 -13.93 1.85
N ILE A 18 -7.35 -13.80 1.45
CA ILE A 18 -7.76 -13.65 0.05
C ILE A 18 -8.65 -12.42 -0.07
N GLN A 19 -8.22 -11.50 -0.90
CA GLN A 19 -8.99 -10.30 -1.22
C GLN A 19 -9.33 -10.30 -2.70
N THR A 20 -10.60 -10.07 -3.01
CA THR A 20 -11.07 -9.89 -4.38
C THR A 20 -11.95 -8.66 -4.45
N ALA A 21 -11.83 -7.91 -5.54
CA ALA A 21 -12.71 -6.79 -5.80
C ALA A 21 -13.19 -6.81 -7.25
N LYS A 22 -14.44 -6.44 -7.45
CA LYS A 22 -15.08 -6.19 -8.74
C LYS A 22 -15.76 -4.83 -8.66
N ALA A 23 -15.39 -3.93 -9.55
CA ALA A 23 -16.03 -2.63 -9.71
C ALA A 23 -16.70 -2.57 -11.09
N GLU A 24 -17.96 -2.26 -11.10
CA GLU A 24 -18.74 -2.02 -12.32
C GLU A 24 -19.19 -0.57 -12.31
N LEU A 25 -18.99 0.10 -13.42
CA LEU A 25 -19.37 1.49 -13.60
C LEU A 25 -20.22 1.61 -14.87
N VAL A 26 -21.41 2.17 -14.73
CA VAL A 26 -22.27 2.58 -15.84
C VAL A 26 -22.60 4.04 -15.62
N GLY A 27 -22.33 4.87 -16.61
CA GLY A 27 -22.60 6.29 -16.57
C GLY A 27 -23.22 6.78 -17.88
N LEU A 28 -24.18 7.68 -17.74
CA LEU A 28 -24.81 8.41 -18.84
C LEU A 28 -24.77 9.90 -18.50
N THR A 29 -24.39 10.73 -19.48
CA THR A 29 -24.44 12.19 -19.33
C THR A 29 -25.33 12.73 -20.42
N GLY A 30 -26.43 13.38 -20.05
CA GLY A 30 -27.28 14.15 -20.96
C GLY A 30 -26.98 15.64 -20.85
N GLN A 31 -27.12 16.38 -21.94
CA GLN A 31 -27.04 17.85 -21.96
C GLN A 31 -28.31 18.44 -22.54
N ASP A 32 -28.45 19.77 -22.38
CA ASP A 32 -29.59 20.55 -22.85
C ASP A 32 -30.95 20.08 -22.28
N MET A 33 -30.95 19.76 -20.97
CA MET A 33 -32.13 19.34 -20.27
C MET A 33 -33.26 20.40 -20.39
N PRO A 34 -34.50 20.00 -20.69
CA PRO A 34 -35.58 20.93 -20.98
C PRO A 34 -36.09 21.71 -19.74
N TYR A 35 -35.66 21.33 -18.55
CA TYR A 35 -36.09 21.97 -17.28
C TYR A 35 -35.02 21.86 -16.18
N TYR A 36 -35.11 22.75 -15.21
CA TYR A 36 -34.29 22.74 -14.00
C TYR A 36 -35.12 22.23 -12.84
N GLY A 37 -34.71 21.15 -12.21
CA GLY A 37 -35.38 20.55 -11.07
C GLY A 37 -34.41 19.85 -10.13
N SER A 38 -34.91 19.37 -9.00
CA SER A 38 -34.11 18.60 -8.03
C SER A 38 -33.83 17.16 -8.49
N TRP A 39 -34.52 16.70 -9.51
CA TRP A 39 -34.34 15.37 -10.12
C TRP A 39 -34.22 15.51 -11.64
N PHE A 40 -33.19 14.91 -12.21
CA PHE A 40 -32.88 14.95 -13.63
C PHE A 40 -33.00 13.56 -14.24
N ASN A 41 -33.92 13.44 -15.19
CA ASN A 41 -34.09 12.22 -15.97
C ASN A 41 -33.25 12.31 -17.25
N VAL A 42 -32.16 11.54 -17.34
CA VAL A 42 -31.28 11.52 -18.52
C VAL A 42 -32.03 11.14 -19.79
N ASN A 43 -33.16 10.44 -19.67
CA ASN A 43 -34.00 10.07 -20.80
C ASN A 43 -34.72 11.26 -21.47
N GLU A 44 -34.84 12.39 -20.75
CA GLU A 44 -35.42 13.64 -21.26
C GLU A 44 -34.39 14.54 -22.00
N ALA A 45 -33.11 14.16 -21.93
CA ALA A 45 -32.07 14.87 -22.65
C ALA A 45 -32.19 14.61 -24.16
N PRO A 46 -32.22 15.67 -24.99
CA PRO A 46 -32.29 15.52 -26.47
C PRO A 46 -31.05 14.78 -27.00
N ASP A 47 -29.89 14.97 -26.34
CA ASP A 47 -28.65 14.30 -26.67
C ASP A 47 -28.02 13.61 -25.46
N VAL A 48 -27.61 12.36 -25.61
CA VAL A 48 -26.76 11.64 -24.64
C VAL A 48 -25.31 11.82 -25.06
N PHE A 49 -24.62 12.71 -24.37
CA PHE A 49 -23.25 13.14 -24.69
C PHE A 49 -22.22 12.05 -24.35
N THR A 50 -22.35 11.41 -23.20
CA THR A 50 -21.39 10.39 -22.76
C THR A 50 -22.08 9.10 -22.37
N ARG A 51 -21.54 7.99 -22.86
CA ARG A 51 -21.92 6.63 -22.45
C ARG A 51 -20.67 5.97 -21.91
N LEU A 52 -20.67 5.67 -20.62
CA LEU A 52 -19.54 5.03 -19.94
C LEU A 52 -19.96 3.67 -19.40
N SER A 53 -19.18 2.65 -19.71
CA SER A 53 -19.31 1.34 -19.10
C SER A 53 -17.93 0.72 -18.89
N SER A 54 -17.64 0.29 -17.68
CA SER A 54 -16.39 -0.39 -17.37
C SER A 54 -16.58 -1.45 -16.30
N VAL A 55 -15.76 -2.50 -16.36
CA VAL A 55 -15.65 -3.54 -15.35
C VAL A 55 -14.20 -3.70 -14.99
N ARG A 56 -13.89 -3.57 -13.71
CA ARG A 56 -12.53 -3.76 -13.18
C ARG A 56 -12.55 -4.85 -12.13
N LYS A 57 -11.54 -5.74 -12.16
CA LYS A 57 -11.41 -6.85 -11.22
C LYS A 57 -9.95 -6.98 -10.80
N TRP A 58 -9.73 -7.25 -9.52
CA TRP A 58 -8.41 -7.63 -9.02
C TRP A 58 -8.52 -8.65 -7.89
N ALA A 59 -7.44 -9.34 -7.64
CA ALA A 59 -7.30 -10.29 -6.54
C ALA A 59 -5.92 -10.15 -5.91
N LEU A 60 -5.86 -10.33 -4.59
CA LEU A 60 -4.66 -10.43 -3.77
C LEU A 60 -4.76 -11.70 -2.94
N LEU A 61 -3.72 -12.49 -2.93
CA LEU A 61 -3.58 -13.69 -2.11
C LEU A 61 -2.34 -13.56 -1.24
N SER A 62 -2.49 -13.82 0.06
CA SER A 62 -1.44 -13.59 1.05
C SER A 62 -1.29 -14.77 1.99
N PHE A 63 -0.04 -15.09 2.31
CA PHE A 63 0.33 -16.03 3.37
C PHE A 63 1.27 -15.30 4.34
N MET A 64 0.97 -15.33 5.63
CA MET A 64 1.79 -14.69 6.65
C MET A 64 2.09 -15.66 7.78
N GLY A 65 3.35 -15.70 8.18
CA GLY A 65 3.82 -16.32 9.41
C GLY A 65 4.39 -15.26 10.35
N ARG A 66 4.03 -15.33 11.63
CA ARG A 66 4.58 -14.46 12.68
C ARG A 66 4.98 -15.29 13.88
N VAL A 67 6.15 -14.98 14.41
CA VAL A 67 6.68 -15.55 15.66
C VAL A 67 6.96 -14.40 16.60
N ASN A 68 6.31 -14.39 17.75
CA ASN A 68 6.62 -13.51 18.87
C ASN A 68 7.28 -14.35 19.96
N TYR A 69 8.47 -13.94 20.34
CA TYR A 69 9.23 -14.57 21.42
C TYR A 69 9.54 -13.53 22.49
N THR A 70 9.27 -13.90 23.74
CA THR A 70 9.58 -13.05 24.90
C THR A 70 10.39 -13.85 25.89
N PHE A 71 11.50 -13.27 26.36
CA PHE A 71 12.37 -13.85 27.37
C PHE A 71 12.38 -12.95 28.63
N LYS A 72 12.07 -13.54 29.77
CA LYS A 72 11.99 -12.89 31.09
C LYS A 72 11.10 -11.64 31.10
N ASP A 73 10.09 -11.58 30.23
CA ASP A 73 9.24 -10.41 30.01
C ASP A 73 9.99 -9.10 29.68
N ARG A 74 11.30 -9.17 29.41
CA ARG A 74 12.18 -8.00 29.16
C ARG A 74 12.65 -7.92 27.72
N TYR A 75 13.00 -9.05 27.12
CA TYR A 75 13.52 -9.12 25.76
C TYR A 75 12.45 -9.66 24.84
N LEU A 76 12.03 -8.87 23.90
CA LEU A 76 10.97 -9.21 22.97
C LEU A 76 11.54 -9.27 21.55
N LEU A 77 11.25 -10.35 20.83
CA LEU A 77 11.59 -10.55 19.43
C LEU A 77 10.31 -10.87 18.67
N THR A 78 10.06 -10.13 17.59
CA THR A 78 9.02 -10.44 16.62
C THR A 78 9.66 -10.68 15.26
N LEU A 79 9.37 -11.83 14.67
CA LEU A 79 9.73 -12.17 13.29
C LEU A 79 8.45 -12.31 12.49
N THR A 80 8.36 -11.65 11.34
CA THR A 80 7.21 -11.81 10.43
C THR A 80 7.73 -12.03 9.02
N GLY A 81 7.13 -12.98 8.33
CA GLY A 81 7.30 -13.17 6.90
C GLY A 81 5.94 -13.18 6.23
N ARG A 82 5.77 -12.37 5.18
CA ARG A 82 4.55 -12.31 4.39
C ARG A 82 4.87 -12.56 2.91
N TYR A 83 4.14 -13.45 2.29
CA TYR A 83 4.26 -13.80 0.87
C TYR A 83 2.96 -13.44 0.17
N ASP A 84 3.01 -12.43 -0.69
CA ASP A 84 1.84 -11.81 -1.32
C ASP A 84 1.87 -11.98 -2.83
N GLY A 85 0.71 -12.30 -3.41
CA GLY A 85 0.52 -12.43 -4.86
C GLY A 85 -0.60 -11.53 -5.36
N SER A 86 -0.30 -10.59 -6.26
CA SER A 86 -1.26 -9.65 -6.84
C SER A 86 -1.56 -9.96 -8.30
N SER A 87 -2.85 -9.92 -8.66
CA SER A 87 -3.28 -10.07 -10.05
C SER A 87 -2.96 -8.86 -10.93
N ARG A 88 -2.64 -7.70 -10.33
CA ARG A 88 -2.33 -6.44 -11.03
C ARG A 88 -0.96 -6.45 -11.69
N LEU A 89 -0.07 -7.35 -11.25
CA LEU A 89 1.32 -7.40 -11.69
C LEU A 89 1.56 -8.40 -12.82
N ALA A 90 2.68 -8.26 -13.49
CA ALA A 90 3.06 -9.05 -14.64
C ALA A 90 3.24 -10.54 -14.30
N LYS A 91 3.03 -11.40 -15.28
CA LYS A 91 3.28 -12.83 -15.15
C LYS A 91 4.76 -13.04 -14.81
N GLY A 92 5.04 -13.74 -13.70
CA GLY A 92 6.40 -13.94 -13.16
C GLY A 92 6.75 -13.01 -12.01
N ASN A 93 6.15 -11.81 -11.95
CA ASN A 93 6.42 -10.81 -10.90
C ASN A 93 5.21 -10.59 -9.95
N LYS A 94 4.22 -11.47 -10.00
CA LYS A 94 3.01 -11.36 -9.17
C LYS A 94 3.27 -11.56 -7.69
N TRP A 95 4.25 -12.38 -7.36
CA TRP A 95 4.55 -12.81 -6.00
C TRP A 95 5.82 -12.17 -5.49
N ASP A 96 5.78 -11.72 -4.23
CA ASP A 96 6.96 -11.22 -3.55
C ASP A 96 6.91 -11.52 -2.04
N PHE A 97 8.07 -11.47 -1.38
CA PHE A 97 8.24 -11.80 0.01
C PHE A 97 8.66 -10.58 0.83
N PHE A 98 7.90 -10.29 1.89
CA PHE A 98 8.07 -9.14 2.76
C PHE A 98 8.43 -9.56 4.18
N PRO A 99 9.72 -9.65 4.52
CA PRO A 99 10.17 -9.96 5.86
C PRO A 99 10.14 -8.73 6.78
N SER A 100 9.99 -8.99 8.08
CA SER A 100 10.25 -7.97 9.10
C SER A 100 10.75 -8.57 10.40
N VAL A 101 11.57 -7.79 11.11
CA VAL A 101 12.14 -8.13 12.41
C VAL A 101 11.97 -6.94 13.34
N ALA A 102 11.48 -7.19 14.54
CA ALA A 102 11.43 -6.19 15.59
C ALA A 102 12.00 -6.74 16.89
N LEU A 103 12.83 -5.94 17.54
CA LEU A 103 13.42 -6.18 18.85
C LEU A 103 12.94 -5.12 19.82
N ALA A 104 12.60 -5.51 21.03
CA ALA A 104 12.33 -4.56 22.09
C ALA A 104 12.93 -5.03 23.41
N TRP A 105 13.47 -4.09 24.17
CA TRP A 105 14.08 -4.31 25.48
C TRP A 105 13.45 -3.40 26.52
N ARG A 106 12.81 -4.01 27.50
CA ARG A 106 12.27 -3.32 28.68
C ARG A 106 13.39 -3.08 29.68
N MET A 107 13.99 -1.92 29.61
CA MET A 107 15.15 -1.55 30.43
C MET A 107 14.75 -1.28 31.90
N ASN A 108 13.54 -0.78 32.11
CA ASN A 108 13.03 -0.50 33.48
C ASN A 108 12.94 -1.77 34.37
N ASP A 109 12.84 -2.95 33.77
CA ASP A 109 12.73 -4.22 34.49
C ASP A 109 14.12 -4.81 34.83
N GLU A 110 15.21 -4.18 34.40
CA GLU A 110 16.57 -4.61 34.71
C GLU A 110 16.98 -4.22 36.13
N SER A 111 17.87 -5.02 36.75
CA SER A 111 18.29 -4.86 38.13
C SER A 111 18.91 -3.48 38.40
N PHE A 112 19.58 -2.88 37.42
CA PHE A 112 20.23 -1.57 37.56
C PHE A 112 19.27 -0.36 37.45
N LEU A 113 18.03 -0.55 36.99
CA LEU A 113 17.01 0.51 36.87
C LEU A 113 15.79 0.25 37.76
N ARG A 114 15.64 -0.94 38.33
CA ARG A 114 14.48 -1.35 39.14
C ARG A 114 14.28 -0.49 40.41
N GLU A 115 15.35 0.06 40.96
CA GLU A 115 15.32 0.88 42.17
C GLU A 115 15.13 2.37 41.91
N VAL A 116 14.88 2.74 40.62
CA VAL A 116 14.69 4.13 40.22
C VAL A 116 13.21 4.48 40.27
N ASP A 117 12.71 4.95 41.41
CA ASP A 117 11.28 5.15 41.68
C ASP A 117 10.57 6.12 40.71
N TRP A 118 11.29 7.10 40.19
CA TRP A 118 10.72 8.10 39.27
C TRP A 118 10.60 7.59 37.82
N LEU A 119 11.28 6.47 37.47
CA LEU A 119 11.25 5.85 36.15
C LEU A 119 10.21 4.74 36.13
N SER A 120 9.07 4.99 35.48
CA SER A 120 7.96 4.06 35.43
C SER A 120 8.02 3.13 34.20
N ASN A 121 8.60 3.61 33.10
CA ASN A 121 8.79 2.84 31.87
C ASN A 121 10.02 3.34 31.12
N LEU A 122 10.83 2.42 30.63
CA LEU A 122 11.89 2.69 29.68
C LEU A 122 12.06 1.47 28.77
N LYS A 123 11.75 1.65 27.49
CA LYS A 123 11.80 0.56 26.51
C LYS A 123 12.49 1.02 25.23
N LEU A 124 13.53 0.32 24.85
CA LEU A 124 14.20 0.50 23.58
C LEU A 124 13.55 -0.39 22.53
N ARG A 125 13.32 0.15 21.33
CA ARG A 125 12.75 -0.57 20.15
C ARG A 125 13.66 -0.41 18.96
N LEU A 126 13.89 -1.52 18.25
CA LEU A 126 14.61 -1.56 16.99
C LEU A 126 13.76 -2.37 16.03
N SER A 127 13.52 -1.87 14.84
CA SER A 127 12.81 -2.63 13.82
C SER A 127 13.36 -2.38 12.42
N TRP A 128 13.27 -3.43 11.64
CA TRP A 128 13.51 -3.43 10.21
C TRP A 128 12.41 -4.22 9.54
N GLY A 129 11.94 -3.73 8.40
CA GLY A 129 10.95 -4.45 7.63
C GLY A 129 10.87 -3.98 6.20
N ASN A 130 10.34 -4.88 5.37
CA ASN A 130 10.00 -4.60 4.00
C ASN A 130 8.49 -4.68 3.79
N SER A 131 7.92 -3.76 3.02
CA SER A 131 6.49 -3.72 2.69
C SER A 131 6.29 -3.49 1.20
N GLY A 132 5.28 -4.16 0.63
CA GLY A 132 4.95 -4.09 -0.79
C GLY A 132 3.76 -3.17 -1.08
N ASN A 133 3.80 -2.53 -2.25
CA ASN A 133 2.70 -1.75 -2.81
C ASN A 133 2.43 -2.16 -4.26
N THR A 134 1.14 -2.27 -4.63
CA THR A 134 0.66 -2.54 -5.99
C THR A 134 -0.44 -1.56 -6.40
N ALA A 135 -0.32 -0.30 -6.00
CA ALA A 135 -1.32 0.75 -6.27
C ALA A 135 -1.27 1.23 -7.73
N ILE A 136 -1.50 0.30 -8.66
CA ILE A 136 -1.63 0.55 -10.11
C ILE A 136 -3.01 0.09 -10.60
N SER A 137 -3.36 0.49 -11.82
CA SER A 137 -4.60 0.01 -12.46
C SER A 137 -4.56 -1.51 -12.68
N GLU A 138 -5.72 -2.15 -12.68
CA GLU A 138 -5.88 -3.60 -12.67
C GLU A 138 -5.30 -4.30 -13.91
N TYR A 139 -5.17 -3.57 -15.02
CA TYR A 139 -4.72 -4.11 -16.33
C TYR A 139 -3.48 -3.38 -16.87
N ALA A 140 -2.76 -2.63 -16.02
CA ALA A 140 -1.59 -1.84 -16.41
C ALA A 140 -0.49 -2.65 -17.14
N THR A 141 -0.43 -3.96 -16.91
CA THR A 141 0.54 -4.84 -17.57
C THR A 141 0.15 -5.25 -18.99
N GLN A 142 -1.12 -5.05 -19.39
CA GLN A 142 -1.67 -5.58 -20.66
C GLN A 142 -1.70 -4.53 -21.77
N GLY A 143 -1.53 -3.25 -21.41
CA GLY A 143 -1.75 -2.14 -22.34
C GLY A 143 -3.23 -1.86 -22.56
N ALA A 144 -3.54 -0.75 -23.23
CA ALA A 144 -4.89 -0.32 -23.49
C ALA A 144 -5.06 0.20 -24.93
N LEU A 145 -6.30 0.09 -25.44
CA LEU A 145 -6.75 0.68 -26.68
C LEU A 145 -7.74 1.79 -26.39
N GLY A 146 -7.51 2.98 -26.95
CA GLY A 146 -8.45 4.09 -26.96
C GLY A 146 -9.36 4.04 -28.18
N LYS A 147 -10.59 4.54 -28.04
CA LYS A 147 -11.52 4.73 -29.14
C LYS A 147 -11.26 6.10 -29.78
N TYR A 148 -11.16 6.11 -31.12
CA TYR A 148 -10.99 7.31 -31.92
C TYR A 148 -11.97 7.33 -33.05
N VAL A 149 -12.52 8.50 -33.34
CA VAL A 149 -13.42 8.71 -34.48
C VAL A 149 -12.61 9.20 -35.68
N TYR A 150 -12.73 8.51 -36.78
CA TYR A 150 -12.16 8.89 -38.08
C TYR A 150 -13.26 9.34 -39.03
N TYR A 151 -12.96 10.36 -39.80
CA TYR A 151 -13.85 10.83 -40.86
C TYR A 151 -13.27 10.45 -42.21
N PHE A 152 -14.06 9.79 -43.05
CA PHE A 152 -13.66 9.33 -44.39
C PHE A 152 -14.46 10.05 -45.47
N GLY A 153 -13.73 10.48 -46.51
CA GLY A 153 -14.32 11.07 -47.69
C GLY A 153 -14.97 12.42 -47.49
N THR A 154 -15.70 12.90 -48.51
CA THR A 154 -16.38 14.19 -48.58
C THR A 154 -17.76 14.20 -47.95
N THR A 155 -18.27 13.05 -47.50
CA THR A 155 -19.63 12.91 -46.96
C THR A 155 -19.67 12.93 -45.43
N GLU A 156 -18.57 13.30 -44.76
CA GLU A 156 -18.44 13.37 -43.26
C GLU A 156 -18.87 12.11 -42.52
N GLN A 157 -18.75 10.95 -43.16
CA GLN A 157 -19.07 9.67 -42.51
C GLN A 157 -18.01 9.36 -41.46
N SER A 158 -18.45 9.32 -40.21
CA SER A 158 -17.58 8.94 -39.09
C SER A 158 -17.49 7.43 -38.96
N ALA A 159 -16.29 6.92 -38.73
CA ALA A 159 -16.04 5.55 -38.38
C ALA A 159 -15.31 5.44 -37.03
N MET A 160 -15.73 4.50 -36.21
CA MET A 160 -15.05 4.24 -34.93
C MET A 160 -13.81 3.38 -35.17
N GLY A 161 -12.66 3.88 -34.76
CA GLY A 161 -11.40 3.16 -34.78
C GLY A 161 -10.85 2.94 -33.36
N TYR A 162 -9.76 2.18 -33.29
CA TYR A 162 -9.05 1.92 -32.03
C TYR A 162 -7.56 2.16 -32.26
N LEU A 163 -6.95 2.90 -31.34
CA LEU A 163 -5.50 3.14 -31.31
C LEU A 163 -4.92 2.67 -29.97
N PRO A 164 -3.69 2.15 -29.96
CA PRO A 164 -2.98 1.90 -28.70
C PRO A 164 -2.80 3.21 -27.93
N THR A 165 -3.15 3.19 -26.65
CA THR A 165 -2.94 4.34 -25.75
C THR A 165 -1.92 4.03 -24.69
N GLU A 166 -1.84 2.79 -24.26
CA GLU A 166 -0.94 2.34 -23.20
C GLU A 166 -0.05 1.21 -23.70
N LEU A 167 1.27 1.39 -23.55
CA LEU A 167 2.23 0.35 -23.89
C LEU A 167 2.30 -0.68 -22.74
N ALA A 168 2.05 -1.94 -23.08
CA ALA A 168 2.14 -3.04 -22.14
C ALA A 168 3.53 -3.18 -21.52
N ASN A 169 3.60 -3.49 -20.22
CA ASN A 169 4.84 -3.80 -19.54
C ASN A 169 4.78 -5.17 -18.84
N ASN A 170 5.42 -6.15 -19.43
CA ASN A 170 5.47 -7.53 -18.93
C ASN A 170 6.49 -7.74 -17.80
N GLN A 171 7.21 -6.69 -17.37
CA GLN A 171 8.20 -6.74 -16.30
C GLN A 171 7.73 -6.03 -15.02
N LEU A 172 6.50 -5.48 -15.05
CA LEU A 172 5.98 -4.71 -13.94
C LEU A 172 5.84 -5.59 -12.68
N GLY A 173 6.54 -5.19 -11.61
CA GLY A 173 6.61 -5.88 -10.33
C GLY A 173 6.13 -5.04 -9.16
N TRP A 174 6.34 -5.54 -7.97
CA TRP A 174 6.04 -4.84 -6.72
C TRP A 174 6.91 -3.59 -6.58
N GLU A 175 6.32 -2.54 -6.04
CA GLU A 175 7.06 -1.46 -5.40
C GLU A 175 7.30 -1.89 -3.96
N SER A 176 8.56 -1.94 -3.53
CA SER A 176 8.91 -2.34 -2.18
C SER A 176 9.52 -1.18 -1.39
N THR A 177 9.15 -1.08 -0.12
CA THR A 177 9.67 -0.07 0.80
C THR A 177 10.36 -0.75 1.96
N GLU A 178 11.64 -0.46 2.11
CA GLU A 178 12.46 -0.89 3.23
C GLU A 178 12.52 0.20 4.30
N GLU A 179 12.22 -0.15 5.54
CA GLU A 179 12.20 0.77 6.66
C GLU A 179 13.05 0.27 7.81
N TYR A 180 13.86 1.16 8.36
CA TYR A 180 14.59 1.02 9.62
C TYR A 180 14.04 2.01 10.63
N ASN A 181 13.72 1.55 11.83
CA ASN A 181 13.22 2.38 12.90
C ASN A 181 13.95 2.07 14.21
N VAL A 182 14.28 3.12 14.95
CA VAL A 182 14.82 3.08 16.32
C VAL A 182 13.92 3.94 17.18
N GLY A 183 13.36 3.39 18.25
CA GLY A 183 12.44 4.10 19.13
C GLY A 183 12.76 3.88 20.60
N VAL A 184 12.44 4.88 21.42
CA VAL A 184 12.48 4.81 22.88
C VAL A 184 11.13 5.21 23.42
N ASP A 185 10.50 4.32 24.19
CA ASP A 185 9.32 4.63 25.00
C ASP A 185 9.78 4.98 26.42
N PHE A 186 9.26 6.04 26.99
CA PHE A 186 9.59 6.46 28.34
C PHE A 186 8.34 6.79 29.15
N GLY A 187 8.44 6.64 30.47
CA GLY A 187 7.41 7.01 31.41
C GLY A 187 8.02 7.40 32.77
N PHE A 188 7.58 8.52 33.32
CA PHE A 188 8.08 9.06 34.55
C PHE A 188 6.93 9.33 35.54
N LEU A 189 7.26 9.30 36.85
CA LEU A 189 6.33 9.66 37.92
C LEU A 189 5.00 8.90 37.87
N ASN A 190 5.05 7.57 37.83
CA ASN A 190 3.89 6.67 37.65
C ASN A 190 3.13 6.93 36.34
N ASN A 191 3.90 7.16 35.26
CA ASN A 191 3.40 7.49 33.92
C ASN A 191 2.60 8.80 33.83
N ARG A 192 2.74 9.71 34.78
CA ARG A 192 2.15 11.07 34.67
C ARG A 192 2.76 11.85 33.50
N ILE A 193 3.99 11.57 33.17
CA ILE A 193 4.67 12.05 31.97
C ILE A 193 5.13 10.82 31.21
N SER A 194 4.61 10.60 30.02
CA SER A 194 4.99 9.48 29.18
C SER A 194 5.07 9.89 27.73
N GLY A 195 5.82 9.13 26.93
CA GLY A 195 5.97 9.46 25.52
C GLY A 195 6.83 8.47 24.77
N SER A 196 7.03 8.76 23.50
CA SER A 196 8.00 8.06 22.66
C SER A 196 8.80 9.03 21.81
N ILE A 197 10.01 8.61 21.46
CA ILE A 197 10.87 9.26 20.47
C ILE A 197 11.25 8.18 19.47
N ASP A 198 10.90 8.38 18.20
CA ASP A 198 11.17 7.46 17.11
C ASP A 198 12.00 8.15 16.03
N GLY A 199 13.05 7.49 15.55
CA GLY A 199 13.82 7.90 14.39
C GLY A 199 13.71 6.84 13.31
N TYR A 200 13.40 7.24 12.08
CA TYR A 200 13.23 6.31 10.99
C TYR A 200 13.95 6.73 9.71
N ILE A 201 14.29 5.72 8.91
CA ILE A 201 14.76 5.86 7.53
C ILE A 201 13.97 4.88 6.68
N ARG A 202 13.32 5.41 5.62
CA ARG A 202 12.52 4.64 4.68
C ARG A 202 13.07 4.84 3.27
N ASN A 203 13.38 3.75 2.59
CA ASN A 203 13.85 3.74 1.21
C ASN A 203 12.84 2.97 0.35
N THR A 204 12.37 3.59 -0.72
CA THR A 204 11.48 2.97 -1.70
C THR A 204 12.18 3.00 -3.05
N PRO A 205 12.91 1.95 -3.43
CA PRO A 205 13.36 1.76 -4.80
C PRO A 205 12.18 1.34 -5.69
N ASP A 206 12.38 1.40 -6.99
CA ASP A 206 11.46 0.83 -8.00
C ASP A 206 10.01 1.30 -7.87
N LEU A 207 9.84 2.63 -7.68
CA LEU A 207 8.52 3.25 -7.61
C LEU A 207 7.68 2.90 -8.85
N LEU A 208 6.42 2.53 -8.62
CA LEU A 208 5.44 2.31 -9.68
C LEU A 208 4.98 3.65 -10.24
N MET A 209 5.52 4.03 -11.40
CA MET A 209 5.27 5.33 -12.01
C MET A 209 4.76 5.21 -13.44
N LYS A 210 3.84 6.13 -13.78
CA LYS A 210 3.40 6.36 -15.15
C LYS A 210 4.43 7.23 -15.86
N ARG A 211 4.99 6.74 -16.96
CA ARG A 211 5.91 7.47 -17.83
C ARG A 211 5.23 7.82 -19.14
N ASN A 212 5.12 9.10 -19.45
CA ASN A 212 4.65 9.54 -20.76
C ASN A 212 5.69 9.20 -21.83
N LEU A 213 5.21 8.77 -22.97
CA LEU A 213 6.04 8.40 -24.13
C LEU A 213 5.96 9.46 -25.21
N PRO A 214 7.01 9.62 -26.03
CA PRO A 214 6.97 10.50 -27.20
C PRO A 214 5.88 10.06 -28.19
N ILE A 215 5.19 11.02 -28.81
CA ILE A 215 4.07 10.77 -29.74
C ILE A 215 4.46 9.84 -30.91
N ASN A 216 5.70 9.91 -31.35
CA ASN A 216 6.21 9.06 -32.44
C ASN A 216 6.29 7.57 -32.10
N THR A 217 6.10 7.19 -30.84
CA THR A 217 6.02 5.77 -30.41
C THR A 217 4.66 5.15 -30.71
N GLY A 218 3.64 5.98 -30.97
CA GLY A 218 2.25 5.54 -31.12
C GLY A 218 1.53 5.20 -29.81
N TYR A 219 2.15 5.48 -28.66
CA TYR A 219 1.58 5.28 -27.32
C TYR A 219 1.65 6.57 -26.51
N GLU A 220 0.69 6.77 -25.61
CA GLU A 220 0.67 7.92 -24.72
C GLU A 220 1.58 7.72 -23.51
N PHE A 221 1.54 6.53 -22.90
CA PHE A 221 2.32 6.21 -21.70
C PHE A 221 2.55 4.72 -21.48
N THR A 222 3.39 4.42 -20.51
CA THR A 222 3.59 3.07 -19.95
C THR A 222 3.80 3.13 -18.44
N TRP A 223 3.52 2.04 -17.75
CA TRP A 223 3.85 1.87 -16.35
C TRP A 223 5.22 1.22 -16.20
N LEU A 224 6.04 1.71 -15.26
CA LEU A 224 7.39 1.21 -15.00
C LEU A 224 7.65 1.18 -13.50
N ASN A 225 8.48 0.23 -13.08
CA ASN A 225 9.19 0.29 -11.80
C ASN A 225 10.44 1.16 -12.01
N VAL A 226 10.37 2.45 -11.69
CA VAL A 226 11.44 3.40 -11.96
C VAL A 226 11.47 4.51 -10.93
N GLY A 227 12.67 4.97 -10.62
CA GLY A 227 12.86 5.99 -9.59
C GLY A 227 13.01 5.41 -8.20
N LYS A 228 13.42 6.23 -7.28
CA LYS A 228 13.57 5.90 -5.87
C LYS A 228 13.31 7.11 -5.00
N THR A 229 12.74 6.87 -3.85
CA THR A 229 12.58 7.90 -2.81
C THR A 229 13.25 7.45 -1.52
N ARG A 230 13.71 8.42 -0.76
CA ARG A 230 14.16 8.23 0.61
C ARG A 230 13.48 9.24 1.50
N ASN A 231 12.91 8.75 2.58
CA ASN A 231 12.30 9.57 3.60
C ASN A 231 12.95 9.23 4.95
N SER A 232 13.25 10.23 5.76
CA SER A 232 13.78 10.03 7.10
C SER A 232 13.26 11.14 8.02
N GLY A 233 13.03 10.81 9.28
CA GLY A 233 12.48 11.77 10.23
C GLY A 233 12.65 11.32 11.66
N ILE A 234 12.28 12.23 12.56
CA ILE A 234 12.17 12.00 14.00
C ILE A 234 10.73 12.35 14.39
N GLU A 235 10.08 11.46 15.10
CA GLU A 235 8.74 11.63 15.64
C GLU A 235 8.81 11.65 17.16
N ILE A 236 8.10 12.59 17.80
CA ILE A 236 8.05 12.72 19.24
C ILE A 236 6.59 12.78 19.66
N ALA A 237 6.18 11.88 20.53
CA ALA A 237 4.89 11.90 21.19
C ALA A 237 5.08 12.14 22.69
N LEU A 238 4.30 13.05 23.29
CA LEU A 238 4.31 13.34 24.71
C LEU A 238 2.89 13.37 25.27
N THR A 239 2.68 12.65 26.35
CA THR A 239 1.42 12.61 27.09
C THR A 239 1.67 13.00 28.52
N THR A 240 0.84 13.91 29.04
CA THR A 240 0.88 14.33 30.47
C THR A 240 -0.48 14.17 31.11
N VAL A 241 -0.49 13.63 32.32
CA VAL A 241 -1.70 13.45 33.14
C VAL A 241 -1.49 14.20 34.44
N PRO A 242 -2.38 15.13 34.81
CA PRO A 242 -2.27 15.93 36.06
C PRO A 242 -2.40 15.10 37.33
#